data_e7d61d6f6fbdaaa23040ab1b0dc7e2ad
#
_entry.id   e7d61d6f6fbdaaa23040ab1b0dc7e2ad
#
_cell.length_a   1.000
_cell.length_b   1.000
_cell.length_c   1.000
_cell.angle_alpha   90.00
_cell.angle_beta   90.00
_cell.angle_gamma   90.00
#
_symmetry.space_group_name_H-M   'P 1'
#
loop_
_entity.id
_entity.type
_entity.pdbx_description
1 polymer ?
#
loop_
_entity_poly.entity_id
_entity_poly.type
_entity_poly.pdbx_seq_one_letter_code
_entity_poly.pdbx_strand_id
1 'polypeptide(L)'
;MAEVSNELMYELMKRMHHDMSELRMDVSEVKKELNVIRGHMIGIQTDIHNIYGILARHDERLDRIERRLELRELAEKPQAPYEPQ
;
A
#
# COMPACT_ATOMS: atom_id res chain seq x y z
N MET A 1 -58.80 5.48 -17.80
CA MET A 1 -57.82 6.17 -16.95
C MET A 1 -57.14 5.21 -15.98
N ALA A 2 -57.90 4.48 -15.19
CA ALA A 2 -57.33 3.55 -14.22
C ALA A 2 -56.54 2.43 -14.89
N GLU A 3 -56.96 1.95 -16.04
CA GLU A 3 -56.25 0.90 -16.78
C GLU A 3 -54.90 1.36 -17.31
N VAL A 4 -54.88 2.59 -17.85
CA VAL A 4 -53.62 3.19 -18.34
C VAL A 4 -52.65 3.38 -17.21
N SER A 5 -53.15 3.80 -16.05
CA SER A 5 -52.34 3.99 -14.84
C SER A 5 -51.73 2.67 -14.36
N ASN A 6 -52.51 1.60 -14.40
CA ASN A 6 -52.06 0.27 -14.00
C ASN A 6 -50.99 -0.26 -14.95
N GLU A 7 -51.19 -0.06 -16.24
CA GLU A 7 -50.19 -0.45 -17.24
C GLU A 7 -48.87 0.32 -17.05
N LEU A 8 -49.00 1.61 -16.84
CA LEU A 8 -47.82 2.45 -16.60
C LEU A 8 -47.09 2.01 -15.35
N MET A 9 -47.82 1.70 -14.29
CA MET A 9 -47.23 1.21 -13.06
C MET A 9 -46.52 -0.12 -13.26
N TYR A 10 -47.15 -1.01 -14.01
CA TYR A 10 -46.57 -2.31 -14.32
C TYR A 10 -45.26 -2.15 -15.11
N GLU A 11 -45.25 -1.26 -16.08
CA GLU A 11 -44.06 -0.93 -16.86
C GLU A 11 -42.95 -0.36 -16.01
N LEU A 12 -43.32 0.56 -15.12
CA LEU A 12 -42.37 1.14 -14.19
C LEU A 12 -41.77 0.08 -13.26
N MET A 13 -42.59 -0.80 -12.77
CA MET A 13 -42.13 -1.91 -11.92
C MET A 13 -41.12 -2.80 -12.64
N LYS A 14 -41.39 -3.10 -13.90
CA LYS A 14 -40.46 -3.87 -14.72
C LYS A 14 -39.15 -3.18 -14.89
N ARG A 15 -39.17 -1.89 -15.17
CA ARG A 15 -37.95 -1.08 -15.28
C ARG A 15 -37.18 -1.06 -13.98
N MET A 16 -37.88 -0.82 -12.88
CA MET A 16 -37.25 -0.82 -11.55
C MET A 16 -36.63 -2.16 -11.25
N HIS A 17 -37.30 -3.23 -11.56
CA HIS A 17 -36.77 -4.55 -11.34
C HIS A 17 -35.52 -4.81 -12.19
N HIS A 18 -35.56 -4.37 -13.43
CA HIS A 18 -34.40 -4.47 -14.32
C HIS A 18 -33.23 -3.66 -13.80
N ASP A 19 -33.49 -2.42 -13.38
CA ASP A 19 -32.46 -1.53 -12.84
C ASP A 19 -31.86 -2.11 -11.57
N MET A 20 -32.70 -2.70 -10.72
CA MET A 20 -32.23 -3.35 -9.50
C MET A 20 -31.34 -4.54 -9.80
N SER A 21 -31.68 -5.31 -10.83
CA SER A 21 -30.85 -6.41 -11.28
C SER A 21 -29.49 -5.94 -11.74
N GLU A 22 -29.44 -4.90 -12.54
CA GLU A 22 -28.19 -4.30 -12.99
C GLU A 22 -27.38 -3.78 -11.81
N LEU A 23 -28.05 -3.12 -10.88
CA LEU A 23 -27.41 -2.60 -9.69
C LEU A 23 -26.79 -3.71 -8.87
N ARG A 24 -27.46 -4.82 -8.73
CA ARG A 24 -26.94 -5.99 -8.03
C ARG A 24 -25.67 -6.52 -8.68
N MET A 25 -25.67 -6.57 -10.00
CA MET A 25 -24.50 -7.01 -10.74
C MET A 25 -23.34 -6.06 -10.56
N ASP A 26 -23.62 -4.77 -10.63
CA ASP A 26 -22.60 -3.74 -10.43
C ASP A 26 -22.02 -3.80 -9.03
N VAL A 27 -22.87 -3.95 -8.02
CA VAL A 27 -22.41 -4.07 -6.64
C VAL A 27 -21.57 -5.33 -6.46
N SER A 28 -21.96 -6.42 -7.10
CA SER A 28 -21.20 -7.66 -7.05
C SER A 28 -19.79 -7.48 -7.65
N GLU A 29 -19.71 -6.77 -8.76
CA GLU A 29 -18.43 -6.45 -9.40
C GLU A 29 -17.56 -5.57 -8.52
N VAL A 30 -18.16 -4.54 -7.92
CA VAL A 30 -17.45 -3.65 -7.01
C VAL A 30 -16.91 -4.43 -5.81
N LYS A 31 -17.68 -5.35 -5.27
CA LYS A 31 -17.22 -6.21 -4.17
C LYS A 31 -16.02 -7.06 -4.58
N LYS A 32 -16.05 -7.60 -5.79
CA LYS A 32 -14.92 -8.38 -6.31
C LYS A 32 -13.68 -7.51 -6.45
N GLU A 33 -13.83 -6.31 -6.98
CA GLU A 33 -12.74 -5.36 -7.12
C GLU A 33 -12.18 -4.96 -5.77
N LEU A 34 -13.04 -4.73 -4.77
CA LEU A 34 -12.61 -4.41 -3.42
C LEU A 34 -11.79 -5.54 -2.81
N ASN A 35 -12.18 -6.78 -3.05
CA ASN A 35 -11.43 -7.93 -2.56
C ASN A 35 -10.04 -7.98 -3.19
N VAL A 36 -9.94 -7.70 -4.48
CA VAL A 36 -8.67 -7.64 -5.18
C VAL A 36 -7.80 -6.52 -4.60
N ILE A 37 -8.38 -5.34 -4.39
CA ILE A 37 -7.68 -4.21 -3.80
C ILE A 37 -7.18 -4.54 -2.40
N ARG A 38 -7.99 -5.20 -1.58
CA ARG A 38 -7.58 -5.63 -0.25
C ARG A 38 -6.39 -6.57 -0.31
N GLY A 39 -6.40 -7.50 -1.26
CA GLY A 39 -5.28 -8.40 -1.46
C GLY A 39 -4.01 -7.65 -1.82
N HIS A 40 -4.12 -6.66 -2.71
CA HIS A 40 -3.00 -5.81 -3.07
C HIS A 40 -2.48 -5.00 -1.88
N MET A 41 -3.38 -4.47 -1.07
CA MET A 41 -3.01 -3.71 0.12
C MET A 41 -2.22 -4.55 1.12
N ILE A 42 -2.66 -5.79 1.33
CA ILE A 42 -1.95 -6.70 2.21
C ILE A 42 -0.55 -6.97 1.67
N GLY A 43 -0.43 -7.19 0.37
CA GLY A 43 0.86 -7.38 -0.29
C GLY A 43 1.76 -6.17 -0.13
N ILE A 44 1.21 -4.98 -0.33
CA ILE A 44 1.96 -3.72 -0.18
C ILE A 44 2.43 -3.55 1.27
N GLN A 45 1.58 -3.83 2.24
CA GLN A 45 1.95 -3.73 3.65
C GLN A 45 3.09 -4.69 3.99
N THR A 46 3.01 -5.90 3.46
CA THR A 46 4.08 -6.88 3.66
C THR A 46 5.39 -6.40 3.04
N ASP A 47 5.32 -5.86 1.83
CA ASP A 47 6.49 -5.31 1.14
C ASP A 47 7.10 -4.15 1.90
N ILE A 48 6.26 -3.24 2.40
CA ILE A 48 6.72 -2.10 3.20
C ILE A 48 7.40 -2.59 4.47
N HIS A 49 6.83 -3.57 5.13
CA HIS A 49 7.42 -4.15 6.33
C HIS A 49 8.80 -4.74 6.04
N ASN A 50 8.92 -5.44 4.93
CA ASN A 50 10.19 -6.01 4.50
C ASN A 50 11.21 -4.92 4.18
N ILE A 51 10.77 -3.85 3.52
CA ILE A 51 11.64 -2.71 3.19
C ILE A 51 12.16 -2.05 4.46
N TYR A 52 11.29 -1.83 5.45
CA TYR A 52 11.71 -1.28 6.73
C TYR A 52 12.74 -2.18 7.42
N GLY A 53 12.57 -3.48 7.35
CA GLY A 53 13.55 -4.43 7.89
C GLY A 53 14.89 -4.32 7.19
N ILE A 54 14.89 -4.16 5.89
CA ILE A 54 16.12 -3.99 5.10
C ILE A 54 16.79 -2.67 5.46
N LEU A 55 16.02 -1.59 5.58
CA LEU A 55 16.54 -0.28 5.95
C LEU A 55 17.17 -0.30 7.34
N ALA A 56 16.54 -0.99 8.28
CA ALA A 56 17.07 -1.11 9.64
C ALA A 56 18.42 -1.83 9.62
N ARG A 57 18.55 -2.87 8.80
CA ARG A 57 19.83 -3.58 8.68
C ARG A 57 20.90 -2.70 8.04
N HIS A 58 20.51 -1.92 7.04
CA HIS A 58 21.43 -0.99 6.40
C HIS A 58 21.91 0.07 7.39
N ASP A 59 21.01 0.58 8.23
CA ASP A 59 21.33 1.54 9.27
C ASP A 59 22.37 0.99 10.22
N GLU A 60 22.19 -0.24 10.67
CA GLU A 60 23.15 -0.90 11.55
C GLU A 60 24.51 -1.05 10.89
N ARG A 61 24.53 -1.44 9.63
CA ARG A 61 25.76 -1.62 8.88
C ARG A 61 26.47 -0.29 8.69
N LEU A 62 25.75 0.76 8.36
CA LEU A 62 26.31 2.10 8.23
C LEU A 62 26.89 2.58 9.56
N ASP A 63 26.17 2.33 10.63
CA ASP A 63 26.62 2.68 11.98
C ASP A 63 27.96 2.01 12.30
N ARG A 64 28.08 0.74 11.97
CA ARG A 64 29.33 0.00 12.18
C ARG A 64 30.46 0.57 11.34
N ILE A 65 30.17 0.90 10.10
CA ILE A 65 31.15 1.47 9.20
C ILE A 65 31.62 2.84 9.74
N GLU A 66 30.68 3.67 10.15
CA GLU A 66 31.01 4.97 10.73
C GLU A 66 31.89 4.83 11.98
N ARG A 67 31.56 3.90 12.85
CA ARG A 67 32.35 3.66 14.05
C ARG A 67 33.76 3.20 13.71
N ARG A 68 33.89 2.34 12.73
CA ARG A 68 35.20 1.89 12.28
C ARG A 68 36.03 3.02 11.72
N LEU A 69 35.41 3.90 10.96
CA LEU A 69 36.08 5.05 10.41
C LEU A 69 36.49 6.00 11.49
N GLU A 70 35.64 6.27 12.49
CA GLU A 70 35.96 7.11 13.62
C GLU A 70 37.13 6.55 14.43
N LEU A 71 37.10 5.27 14.69
CA LEU A 71 38.18 4.61 15.42
C LEU A 71 39.46 4.68 14.64
N ARG A 72 39.42 4.55 13.33
CA ARG A 72 40.59 4.70 12.49
C ARG A 72 41.15 6.10 12.56
N GLU A 73 40.28 7.10 12.46
CA GLU A 73 40.68 8.49 12.55
C GLU A 73 41.33 8.78 13.88
N LEU A 74 40.76 8.27 14.97
CA LEU A 74 41.34 8.45 16.31
C LEU A 74 42.70 7.77 16.43
N ALA A 75 42.84 6.63 15.79
CA ALA A 75 44.14 5.95 15.83
C ALA A 75 45.20 6.65 14.98
N GLU A 76 44.80 7.24 13.88
CA GLU A 76 45.72 7.93 12.97
C GLU A 76 46.13 9.30 13.47
N LYS A 77 45.20 10.04 14.08
CA LYS A 77 45.45 11.39 14.56
C LYS A 77 46.70 11.53 15.45
N PRO A 78 46.91 10.69 16.45
CA PRO A 78 48.07 10.82 17.30
C PRO A 78 49.40 10.62 16.57
N GLN A 79 49.38 9.89 15.48
CA GLN A 79 50.60 9.62 14.74
C GLN A 79 50.97 10.77 13.82
N ALA A 80 50.01 11.45 13.29
CA ALA A 80 50.24 12.52 12.32
C ALA A 80 51.13 13.61 12.83
N PRO A 81 50.95 14.11 14.06
CA PRO A 81 51.80 15.21 14.55
C PRO A 81 53.25 14.87 14.76
N TYR A 82 53.59 13.63 14.82
CA TYR A 82 54.97 13.22 15.07
C TYR A 82 55.84 13.17 13.83
N GLU A 83 55.26 13.19 12.71
CA GLU A 83 56.01 13.03 11.47
C GLU A 83 56.93 14.17 11.10
N PRO A 84 56.55 15.38 11.29
CA PRO A 84 57.35 16.49 10.79
C PRO A 84 58.73 16.62 11.37
N GLN A 85 59.02 15.86 12.29
CA GLN A 85 60.39 15.95 12.82
C GLN A 85 61.39 15.30 11.93
#